data_b3df7eb5b435678d333e154a55357729
#
_entry.id   b3df7eb5b435678d333e154a55357729
#
_cell.length_a   1.000
_cell.length_b   1.000
_cell.length_c   1.000
_cell.angle_alpha   90.00
_cell.angle_beta   90.00
_cell.angle_gamma   90.00
#
_symmetry.space_group_name_H-M   'P 1'
#
loop_
_entity.id
_entity.type
_entity.pdbx_description
1 polymer ?
#
loop_
_entity_poly.entity_id
_entity_poly.type
_entity_poly.pdbx_seq_one_letter_code
_entity_poly.pdbx_strand_id
1 'polypeptide(L)'
;MHILGYGVFQINDQKECERCVLDAIEVGYRLIDTAQAYGNEEAVGKAIKKCGVPREELFITTKVWISNAGYEKGKKSIEDSLDRLQLEYLDLLLILQPFNDYYGTYRAMMEFYNQGKLKAIGVSNFYPDRLIDLIKINEIVPAVNQVETHPYQQQVVAREVMKKYGVQIQAWAPFAEGKNNLFSDKTLRAVGDKYNKSNAQVALRFLIQRGIAVIPKTVRKERMMENIDVFDFELTEDDMDVVTALDSGESLFFSHYDPATAEYLTSLAR
;
A
#
# COMPACT_ATOMS: atom_id res chain seq x y z
N MET A 1 -3.05 4.51 11.81
CA MET A 1 -2.22 4.43 10.56
C MET A 1 -2.15 5.82 9.94
N HIS A 2 -0.97 6.24 9.44
CA HIS A 2 -0.83 7.51 8.72
C HIS A 2 -1.54 7.44 7.37
N ILE A 3 -2.17 8.55 6.95
CA ILE A 3 -2.91 8.61 5.68
C ILE A 3 -1.97 8.71 4.46
N LEU A 4 -0.73 9.16 4.67
CA LEU A 4 0.31 9.22 3.65
C LEU A 4 1.54 8.48 4.15
N GLY A 5 2.04 7.53 3.36
CA GLY A 5 3.21 6.72 3.63
C GLY A 5 4.19 6.73 2.46
N TYR A 6 5.26 5.98 2.58
CA TYR A 6 6.30 5.84 1.57
C TYR A 6 6.45 4.37 1.16
N GLY A 7 6.27 4.07 -0.13
CA GLY A 7 6.44 2.75 -0.71
C GLY A 7 7.85 2.53 -1.26
N VAL A 8 8.40 1.31 -1.11
CA VAL A 8 9.72 0.94 -1.62
C VAL A 8 9.69 -0.09 -2.76
N PHE A 9 8.54 -0.33 -3.37
CA PHE A 9 8.44 -1.21 -4.53
C PHE A 9 9.37 -0.75 -5.66
N GLN A 10 10.02 -1.69 -6.37
CA GLN A 10 10.99 -1.41 -7.45
C GLN A 10 12.26 -0.63 -7.02
N ILE A 11 12.62 -0.63 -5.74
CA ILE A 11 13.93 -0.17 -5.28
C ILE A 11 14.74 -1.41 -4.93
N ASN A 12 15.42 -1.99 -5.93
CA ASN A 12 16.08 -3.29 -5.82
C ASN A 12 17.49 -3.21 -5.21
N ASP A 13 18.18 -2.09 -5.40
CA ASP A 13 19.50 -1.90 -4.78
C ASP A 13 19.35 -1.61 -3.29
N GLN A 14 20.03 -2.42 -2.46
CA GLN A 14 19.91 -2.35 -1.00
C GLN A 14 20.37 -1.01 -0.42
N LYS A 15 21.46 -0.45 -0.98
CA LYS A 15 22.02 0.83 -0.49
C LYS A 15 21.11 1.98 -0.90
N GLU A 16 20.58 1.95 -2.11
CA GLU A 16 19.61 2.94 -2.57
C GLU A 16 18.31 2.86 -1.75
N CYS A 17 17.82 1.66 -1.48
CA CYS A 17 16.61 1.47 -0.66
C CYS A 17 16.83 2.01 0.76
N GLU A 18 17.93 1.67 1.42
CA GLU A 18 18.28 2.18 2.75
C GLU A 18 18.34 3.72 2.74
N ARG A 19 19.03 4.32 1.77
CA ARG A 19 19.13 5.78 1.61
C ARG A 19 17.72 6.40 1.42
N CYS A 20 16.90 5.84 0.52
CA CYS A 20 15.58 6.37 0.24
C CYS A 20 14.65 6.33 1.46
N VAL A 21 14.71 5.26 2.26
CA VAL A 21 13.92 5.16 3.49
C VAL A 21 14.39 6.18 4.53
N LEU A 22 15.71 6.38 4.68
CA LEU A 22 16.26 7.42 5.56
C LEU A 22 15.82 8.82 5.10
N ASP A 23 15.93 9.13 3.80
CA ASP A 23 15.48 10.40 3.23
C ASP A 23 13.97 10.62 3.49
N ALA A 24 13.15 9.59 3.29
CA ALA A 24 11.71 9.68 3.53
C ALA A 24 11.39 9.97 5.02
N ILE A 25 12.04 9.28 5.95
CA ILE A 25 11.85 9.51 7.38
C ILE A 25 12.32 10.91 7.78
N GLU A 26 13.46 11.39 7.25
CA GLU A 26 13.97 12.74 7.47
C GLU A 26 13.01 13.82 6.96
N VAL A 27 12.36 13.60 5.80
CA VAL A 27 11.35 14.50 5.22
C VAL A 27 10.06 14.52 6.05
N GLY A 28 9.81 13.50 6.90
CA GLY A 28 8.66 13.46 7.79
C GLY A 28 7.72 12.27 7.58
N TYR A 29 8.02 11.36 6.66
CA TYR A 29 7.24 10.12 6.55
C TYR A 29 7.40 9.27 7.80
N ARG A 30 6.30 8.64 8.21
CA ARG A 30 6.27 7.73 9.38
C ARG A 30 5.71 6.35 9.04
N LEU A 31 5.01 6.20 7.92
CA LEU A 31 4.57 4.92 7.38
C LEU A 31 5.50 4.50 6.25
N ILE A 32 6.12 3.30 6.38
CA ILE A 32 6.99 2.68 5.38
C ILE A 32 6.36 1.36 4.93
N ASP A 33 6.19 1.18 3.62
CA ASP A 33 5.56 0.01 3.02
C ASP A 33 6.57 -0.78 2.17
N THR A 34 6.84 -2.01 2.58
CA THR A 34 7.64 -2.99 1.84
C THR A 34 6.88 -4.29 1.62
N ALA A 35 7.52 -5.34 1.14
CA ALA A 35 6.99 -6.70 1.01
C ALA A 35 8.12 -7.74 0.87
N GLN A 36 7.84 -9.00 1.21
CA GLN A 36 8.75 -10.13 1.00
C GLN A 36 9.22 -10.22 -0.46
N ALA A 37 8.28 -10.04 -1.40
CA ALA A 37 8.56 -10.11 -2.84
C ALA A 37 9.49 -9.00 -3.36
N TYR A 38 9.69 -7.91 -2.61
CA TYR A 38 10.54 -6.81 -3.07
C TYR A 38 12.03 -7.06 -2.83
N GLY A 39 12.36 -8.02 -1.96
CA GLY A 39 13.74 -8.38 -1.64
C GLY A 39 14.54 -7.29 -0.92
N ASN A 40 13.87 -6.28 -0.35
CA ASN A 40 14.52 -5.11 0.25
C ASN A 40 14.19 -4.91 1.75
N GLU A 41 13.57 -5.90 2.41
CA GLU A 41 13.23 -5.82 3.83
C GLU A 41 14.46 -5.55 4.72
N GLU A 42 15.64 -6.13 4.39
CA GLU A 42 16.87 -5.88 5.15
C GLU A 42 17.33 -4.41 5.06
N ALA A 43 17.20 -3.80 3.87
CA ALA A 43 17.54 -2.39 3.69
C ALA A 43 16.61 -1.48 4.49
N VAL A 44 15.30 -1.80 4.49
CA VAL A 44 14.31 -1.10 5.32
C VAL A 44 14.65 -1.24 6.80
N GLY A 45 14.95 -2.43 7.28
CA GLY A 45 15.35 -2.68 8.68
C GLY A 45 16.61 -1.89 9.09
N LYS A 46 17.63 -1.86 8.24
CA LYS A 46 18.84 -1.06 8.46
C LYS A 46 18.56 0.43 8.54
N ALA A 47 17.68 0.93 7.67
CA ALA A 47 17.27 2.34 7.69
C ALA A 47 16.51 2.69 8.99
N ILE A 48 15.55 1.86 9.40
CA ILE A 48 14.80 2.06 10.64
C ILE A 48 15.75 2.13 11.85
N LYS A 49 16.73 1.24 11.92
CA LYS A 49 17.72 1.21 13.00
C LYS A 49 18.60 2.47 13.04
N LYS A 50 18.84 3.11 11.90
CA LYS A 50 19.73 4.28 11.76
C LYS A 50 19.01 5.62 11.79
N CYS A 51 17.71 5.66 11.58
CA CYS A 51 16.97 6.90 11.34
C CYS A 51 16.88 7.84 12.56
N GLY A 52 17.17 7.36 13.77
CA GLY A 52 17.08 8.14 15.00
C GLY A 52 15.65 8.46 15.47
N VAL A 53 14.63 7.98 14.78
CA VAL A 53 13.22 8.12 15.20
C VAL A 53 12.84 6.91 16.06
N PRO A 54 12.16 7.11 17.22
CA PRO A 54 11.65 6.01 18.04
C PRO A 54 10.79 5.03 17.23
N ARG A 55 10.96 3.71 17.47
CA ARG A 55 10.25 2.66 16.71
C ARG A 55 8.72 2.81 16.78
N GLU A 56 8.21 3.24 17.92
CA GLU A 56 6.79 3.45 18.16
C GLU A 56 6.18 4.63 17.40
N GLU A 57 6.99 5.54 16.88
CA GLU A 57 6.54 6.61 15.99
C GLU A 57 6.47 6.17 14.52
N LEU A 58 7.08 5.03 14.19
CA LEU A 58 7.08 4.48 12.84
C LEU A 58 5.96 3.45 12.67
N PHE A 59 5.33 3.46 11.51
CA PHE A 59 4.35 2.46 11.09
C PHE A 59 4.93 1.63 9.95
N ILE A 60 5.29 0.37 10.23
CA ILE A 60 5.99 -0.48 9.28
C ILE A 60 5.05 -1.56 8.75
N THR A 61 4.91 -1.61 7.43
CA THR A 61 4.11 -2.60 6.70
C THR A 61 5.02 -3.49 5.88
N THR A 62 4.80 -4.81 5.97
CA THR A 62 5.29 -5.77 4.97
C THR A 62 4.17 -6.72 4.54
N LYS A 63 4.45 -7.62 3.57
CA LYS A 63 3.42 -8.45 2.96
C LYS A 63 3.93 -9.86 2.72
N VAL A 64 3.12 -10.85 3.04
CA VAL A 64 3.41 -12.26 2.74
C VAL A 64 3.27 -12.49 1.24
N TRP A 65 4.32 -13.05 0.64
CA TRP A 65 4.33 -13.39 -0.77
C TRP A 65 3.64 -14.72 -1.04
N ILE A 66 3.12 -14.90 -2.24
CA ILE A 66 2.32 -16.06 -2.66
C ILE A 66 3.06 -17.41 -2.52
N SER A 67 4.39 -17.45 -2.69
CA SER A 67 5.19 -18.67 -2.47
C SER A 67 5.23 -19.13 -1.01
N ASN A 68 4.96 -18.20 -0.10
CA ASN A 68 4.91 -18.43 1.35
C ASN A 68 3.47 -18.63 1.86
N ALA A 69 2.49 -18.76 0.96
CA ALA A 69 1.11 -18.95 1.34
C ALA A 69 0.89 -20.33 2.03
N GLY A 70 -0.04 -20.35 2.97
CA GLY A 70 -0.38 -21.48 3.82
C GLY A 70 0.00 -21.24 5.28
N TYR A 71 -0.51 -22.08 6.19
CA TYR A 71 -0.35 -21.86 7.63
C TYR A 71 1.11 -21.98 8.07
N GLU A 72 1.76 -23.12 7.84
CA GLU A 72 3.14 -23.36 8.29
C GLU A 72 4.17 -22.50 7.56
N LYS A 73 4.05 -22.39 6.22
CA LYS A 73 4.91 -21.51 5.42
C LYS A 73 4.71 -20.04 5.82
N GLY A 74 3.47 -19.65 6.04
CA GLY A 74 3.11 -18.30 6.48
C GLY A 74 3.77 -17.96 7.82
N LYS A 75 3.67 -18.84 8.83
CA LYS A 75 4.34 -18.65 10.13
C LYS A 75 5.84 -18.42 9.96
N LYS A 76 6.51 -19.35 9.27
CA LYS A 76 7.95 -19.23 9.03
C LYS A 76 8.29 -17.93 8.31
N SER A 77 7.54 -17.56 7.28
CA SER A 77 7.81 -16.35 6.50
C SER A 77 7.61 -15.06 7.30
N ILE A 78 6.69 -15.06 8.28
CA ILE A 78 6.49 -13.91 9.19
C ILE A 78 7.71 -13.76 10.11
N GLU A 79 8.21 -14.86 10.68
CA GLU A 79 9.45 -14.85 11.48
C GLU A 79 10.64 -14.35 10.64
N ASP A 80 10.82 -14.90 9.44
CA ASP A 80 11.87 -14.49 8.52
C ASP A 80 11.78 -12.98 8.15
N SER A 81 10.57 -12.42 8.05
CA SER A 81 10.38 -10.98 7.79
C SER A 81 10.75 -10.13 9.00
N LEU A 82 10.37 -10.55 10.21
CA LEU A 82 10.76 -9.86 11.45
C LEU A 82 12.30 -9.85 11.59
N ASP A 83 12.95 -10.98 11.28
CA ASP A 83 14.41 -11.10 11.32
C ASP A 83 15.10 -10.20 10.28
N ARG A 84 14.63 -10.20 9.01
CA ARG A 84 15.18 -9.32 7.96
C ARG A 84 15.00 -7.85 8.29
N LEU A 85 13.83 -7.47 8.79
CA LEU A 85 13.53 -6.11 9.24
C LEU A 85 14.22 -5.74 10.56
N GLN A 86 14.75 -6.73 11.30
CA GLN A 86 15.33 -6.57 12.64
C GLN A 86 14.33 -5.91 13.63
N LEU A 87 13.08 -6.34 13.60
CA LEU A 87 11.99 -5.80 14.39
C LEU A 87 11.37 -6.87 15.30
N GLU A 88 10.95 -6.47 16.49
CA GLU A 88 10.20 -7.33 17.42
C GLU A 88 8.72 -7.45 17.04
N TYR A 89 8.18 -6.44 16.35
CA TYR A 89 6.79 -6.41 15.90
C TYR A 89 6.64 -5.61 14.59
N LEU A 90 5.55 -5.90 13.87
CA LEU A 90 5.08 -5.13 12.72
C LEU A 90 3.81 -4.36 13.08
N ASP A 91 3.64 -3.17 12.51
CA ASP A 91 2.40 -2.41 12.66
C ASP A 91 1.30 -2.96 11.79
N LEU A 92 1.64 -3.44 10.59
CA LEU A 92 0.70 -4.07 9.66
C LEU A 92 1.39 -5.16 8.85
N LEU A 93 0.74 -6.34 8.79
CA LEU A 93 1.11 -7.39 7.84
C LEU A 93 -0.05 -7.62 6.87
N LEU A 94 0.25 -7.68 5.58
CA LEU A 94 -0.72 -7.96 4.53
C LEU A 94 -0.47 -9.31 3.85
N ILE A 95 -1.51 -9.94 3.32
CA ILE A 95 -1.38 -10.94 2.26
C ILE A 95 -1.27 -10.18 0.94
N LEU A 96 -0.17 -10.37 0.17
CA LEU A 96 0.09 -9.56 -1.02
C LEU A 96 -0.84 -9.92 -2.19
N GLN A 97 -1.13 -11.22 -2.41
CA GLN A 97 -1.94 -11.69 -3.52
C GLN A 97 -3.05 -12.63 -3.07
N PRO A 98 -4.28 -12.52 -3.63
CA PRO A 98 -5.44 -13.30 -3.26
C PRO A 98 -5.47 -14.69 -3.94
N PHE A 99 -4.35 -15.40 -3.92
CA PHE A 99 -4.20 -16.72 -4.55
C PHE A 99 -3.48 -17.69 -3.61
N ASN A 100 -3.54 -18.99 -3.96
CA ASN A 100 -3.01 -20.08 -3.17
C ASN A 100 -3.73 -20.20 -1.80
N ASP A 101 -3.15 -20.81 -0.78
CA ASP A 101 -3.77 -20.96 0.55
C ASP A 101 -3.66 -19.69 1.40
N TYR A 102 -4.33 -18.60 0.94
CA TYR A 102 -4.39 -17.37 1.72
C TYR A 102 -5.21 -17.50 3.01
N TYR A 103 -6.11 -18.47 3.11
CA TYR A 103 -6.82 -18.75 4.36
C TYR A 103 -5.89 -19.30 5.44
N GLY A 104 -5.03 -20.26 5.07
CA GLY A 104 -3.99 -20.75 5.97
C GLY A 104 -3.03 -19.64 6.40
N THR A 105 -2.63 -18.79 5.44
CA THR A 105 -1.80 -17.61 5.72
C THR A 105 -2.49 -16.67 6.71
N TYR A 106 -3.78 -16.38 6.50
CA TYR A 106 -4.51 -15.47 7.38
C TYR A 106 -4.64 -16.01 8.80
N ARG A 107 -4.85 -17.35 8.96
CA ARG A 107 -4.82 -18.00 10.27
C ARG A 107 -3.47 -17.89 10.97
N ALA A 108 -2.37 -18.02 10.23
CA ALA A 108 -1.04 -17.76 10.78
C ALA A 108 -0.88 -16.31 11.24
N MET A 109 -1.34 -15.34 10.44
CA MET A 109 -1.30 -13.93 10.81
C MET A 109 -2.13 -13.64 12.06
N MET A 110 -3.32 -14.25 12.23
CA MET A 110 -4.14 -14.10 13.45
C MET A 110 -3.42 -14.63 14.68
N GLU A 111 -2.66 -15.73 14.58
CA GLU A 111 -1.84 -16.23 15.69
C GLU A 111 -0.79 -15.20 16.13
N PHE A 112 -0.03 -14.65 15.19
CA PHE A 112 0.98 -13.61 15.48
C PHE A 112 0.37 -12.30 15.99
N TYR A 113 -0.83 -11.95 15.52
CA TYR A 113 -1.61 -10.84 16.05
C TYR A 113 -1.97 -11.05 17.53
N ASN A 114 -2.48 -12.24 17.87
CA ASN A 114 -2.82 -12.61 19.25
C ASN A 114 -1.58 -12.64 20.16
N GLN A 115 -0.41 -12.96 19.63
CA GLN A 115 0.88 -12.89 20.33
C GLN A 115 1.41 -11.45 20.47
N GLY A 116 0.77 -10.44 19.89
CA GLY A 116 1.20 -9.05 19.89
C GLY A 116 2.38 -8.72 18.96
N LYS A 117 2.85 -9.68 18.16
CA LYS A 117 3.91 -9.48 17.15
C LYS A 117 3.42 -8.72 15.90
N LEU A 118 2.12 -8.73 15.63
CA LEU A 118 1.47 -7.93 14.61
C LEU A 118 0.45 -7.02 15.29
N LYS A 119 0.50 -5.70 15.04
CA LYS A 119 -0.46 -4.75 15.60
C LYS A 119 -1.75 -4.67 14.80
N ALA A 120 -1.68 -4.98 13.51
CA ALA A 120 -2.81 -5.13 12.60
C ALA A 120 -2.49 -6.15 11.52
N ILE A 121 -3.53 -6.78 10.99
CA ILE A 121 -3.45 -7.70 9.85
C ILE A 121 -4.43 -7.25 8.76
N GLY A 122 -4.07 -7.50 7.51
CA GLY A 122 -4.89 -7.11 6.37
C GLY A 122 -4.54 -7.87 5.11
N VAL A 123 -5.00 -7.35 4.00
CA VAL A 123 -4.86 -7.98 2.69
C VAL A 123 -4.50 -6.96 1.63
N SER A 124 -4.07 -7.44 0.45
CA SER A 124 -3.83 -6.63 -0.72
C SER A 124 -4.41 -7.33 -1.96
N ASN A 125 -4.99 -6.53 -2.86
CA ASN A 125 -5.61 -7.02 -4.10
C ASN A 125 -6.82 -7.95 -3.92
N PHE A 126 -7.46 -7.94 -2.76
CA PHE A 126 -8.70 -8.69 -2.54
C PHE A 126 -9.87 -7.93 -3.12
N TYR A 127 -10.44 -8.46 -4.18
CA TYR A 127 -11.67 -7.96 -4.76
C TYR A 127 -12.87 -8.23 -3.83
N PRO A 128 -14.01 -7.55 -4.04
CA PRO A 128 -15.13 -7.60 -3.09
C PRO A 128 -15.59 -9.00 -2.71
N ASP A 129 -15.65 -9.94 -3.64
CA ASP A 129 -16.05 -11.33 -3.44
C ASP A 129 -15.11 -12.06 -2.46
N ARG A 130 -13.79 -12.01 -2.71
CA ARG A 130 -12.79 -12.64 -1.85
C ARG A 130 -12.63 -11.95 -0.51
N LEU A 131 -12.76 -10.62 -0.49
CA LEU A 131 -12.72 -9.87 0.77
C LEU A 131 -13.88 -10.24 1.68
N ILE A 132 -15.10 -10.29 1.13
CA ILE A 132 -16.31 -10.67 1.88
C ILE A 132 -16.17 -12.12 2.40
N ASP A 133 -15.73 -13.03 1.56
CA ASP A 133 -15.58 -14.44 1.93
C ASP A 133 -14.55 -14.60 3.08
N LEU A 134 -13.39 -13.96 2.97
CA LEU A 134 -12.38 -13.96 4.03
C LEU A 134 -12.93 -13.40 5.36
N ILE A 135 -13.68 -12.30 5.31
CA ILE A 135 -14.29 -11.66 6.49
C ILE A 135 -15.31 -12.61 7.15
N LYS A 136 -16.11 -13.33 6.35
CA LYS A 136 -17.22 -14.15 6.88
C LYS A 136 -16.76 -15.40 7.61
N ILE A 137 -15.58 -15.90 7.32
CA ILE A 137 -15.08 -17.15 7.90
C ILE A 137 -13.99 -16.94 8.95
N ASN A 138 -13.55 -15.71 9.18
CA ASN A 138 -12.51 -15.40 10.18
C ASN A 138 -13.07 -14.47 11.27
N GLU A 139 -12.54 -14.62 12.48
CA GLU A 139 -12.93 -13.81 13.63
C GLU A 139 -12.38 -12.38 13.57
N ILE A 140 -11.20 -12.21 12.98
CA ILE A 140 -10.54 -10.91 12.85
C ILE A 140 -10.76 -10.38 11.43
N VAL A 141 -11.42 -9.24 11.33
CA VAL A 141 -11.63 -8.53 10.05
C VAL A 141 -10.32 -7.91 9.60
N PRO A 142 -9.93 -7.99 8.31
CA PRO A 142 -8.77 -7.27 7.80
C PRO A 142 -8.86 -5.77 8.10
N ALA A 143 -7.84 -5.21 8.74
CA ALA A 143 -7.80 -3.78 9.05
C ALA A 143 -7.63 -2.92 7.78
N VAL A 144 -6.93 -3.46 6.78
CA VAL A 144 -6.58 -2.77 5.53
C VAL A 144 -6.79 -3.72 4.34
N ASN A 145 -7.29 -3.18 3.22
CA ASN A 145 -7.13 -3.78 1.90
C ASN A 145 -6.36 -2.80 1.01
N GLN A 146 -5.14 -3.16 0.63
CA GLN A 146 -4.28 -2.36 -0.22
C GLN A 146 -4.52 -2.72 -1.69
N VAL A 147 -5.09 -1.79 -2.47
CA VAL A 147 -5.51 -2.04 -3.86
C VAL A 147 -5.04 -0.93 -4.79
N GLU A 148 -4.94 -1.24 -6.10
CA GLU A 148 -4.74 -0.21 -7.12
C GLU A 148 -5.75 0.91 -6.94
N THR A 149 -5.27 2.13 -6.68
CA THR A 149 -6.18 3.27 -6.57
C THR A 149 -5.48 4.56 -6.98
N HIS A 150 -6.03 5.23 -7.98
CA HIS A 150 -5.55 6.48 -8.55
C HIS A 150 -6.72 7.19 -9.26
N PRO A 151 -6.58 8.43 -9.79
CA PRO A 151 -7.67 9.14 -10.44
C PRO A 151 -8.41 8.37 -11.54
N TYR A 152 -7.74 7.42 -12.24
CA TYR A 152 -8.32 6.64 -13.34
C TYR A 152 -8.91 5.29 -12.92
N GLN A 153 -8.65 4.83 -11.67
CA GLN A 153 -9.22 3.63 -11.06
C GLN A 153 -9.54 3.93 -9.60
N GLN A 154 -10.79 4.28 -9.33
CA GLN A 154 -11.18 4.84 -8.03
C GLN A 154 -11.82 3.82 -7.09
N GLN A 155 -11.90 2.56 -7.51
CA GLN A 155 -12.39 1.44 -6.68
C GLN A 155 -13.80 1.66 -6.09
N VAL A 156 -14.72 2.24 -6.87
CA VAL A 156 -16.03 2.69 -6.38
C VAL A 156 -16.77 1.56 -5.63
N VAL A 157 -16.96 0.40 -6.26
CA VAL A 157 -17.67 -0.74 -5.65
C VAL A 157 -16.88 -1.33 -4.48
N ALA A 158 -15.56 -1.50 -4.64
CA ALA A 158 -14.72 -2.07 -3.59
C ALA A 158 -14.67 -1.17 -2.34
N ARG A 159 -14.67 0.15 -2.52
CA ARG A 159 -14.73 1.12 -1.41
C ARG A 159 -16.00 1.01 -0.59
N GLU A 160 -17.16 0.86 -1.23
CA GLU A 160 -18.44 0.67 -0.52
C GLU A 160 -18.41 -0.62 0.32
N VAL A 161 -17.86 -1.70 -0.23
CA VAL A 161 -17.70 -2.96 0.52
C VAL A 161 -16.73 -2.77 1.69
N MET A 162 -15.57 -2.17 1.47
CA MET A 162 -14.60 -1.90 2.53
C MET A 162 -15.19 -1.02 3.63
N LYS A 163 -15.88 0.06 3.26
CA LYS A 163 -16.57 0.95 4.21
C LYS A 163 -17.62 0.20 5.06
N LYS A 164 -18.42 -0.67 4.42
CA LYS A 164 -19.42 -1.49 5.11
C LYS A 164 -18.83 -2.37 6.21
N TYR A 165 -17.65 -2.91 5.99
CA TYR A 165 -16.99 -3.82 6.93
C TYR A 165 -15.92 -3.15 7.81
N GLY A 166 -15.73 -1.84 7.72
CA GLY A 166 -14.73 -1.12 8.49
C GLY A 166 -13.29 -1.40 8.05
N VAL A 167 -13.09 -1.81 6.79
CA VAL A 167 -11.77 -2.07 6.20
C VAL A 167 -11.21 -0.78 5.59
N GLN A 168 -10.03 -0.35 6.03
CA GLN A 168 -9.37 0.82 5.45
C GLN A 168 -8.84 0.51 4.05
N ILE A 169 -9.19 1.34 3.07
CA ILE A 169 -8.55 1.29 1.76
C ILE A 169 -7.19 1.97 1.79
N GLN A 170 -6.18 1.32 1.20
CA GLN A 170 -4.86 1.89 0.96
C GLN A 170 -4.50 1.76 -0.52
N ALA A 171 -4.05 2.86 -1.12
CA ALA A 171 -3.73 2.95 -2.54
C ALA A 171 -2.29 2.54 -2.83
N TRP A 172 -2.07 1.43 -3.54
CA TRP A 172 -0.83 1.27 -4.28
C TRP A 172 -0.95 1.97 -5.64
N ALA A 173 0.20 2.37 -6.22
CA ALA A 173 0.31 3.16 -7.44
C ALA A 173 -0.61 4.41 -7.48
N PRO A 174 -0.59 5.30 -6.46
CA PRO A 174 -1.45 6.49 -6.45
C PRO A 174 -1.22 7.44 -7.63
N PHE A 175 -0.11 7.27 -8.33
CA PHE A 175 0.25 7.98 -9.57
C PHE A 175 0.07 7.12 -10.84
N ALA A 176 -0.60 5.94 -10.75
CA ALA A 176 -0.72 5.01 -11.88
C ALA A 176 0.64 4.66 -12.54
N GLU A 177 1.77 4.77 -11.82
CA GLU A 177 3.14 4.67 -12.36
C GLU A 177 3.39 5.59 -13.58
N GLY A 178 2.68 6.71 -13.67
CA GLY A 178 2.75 7.65 -14.78
C GLY A 178 1.96 7.24 -16.03
N LYS A 179 1.26 6.11 -16.00
CA LYS A 179 0.36 5.70 -17.08
C LYS A 179 -0.73 6.76 -17.32
N ASN A 180 -1.32 6.73 -18.49
CA ASN A 180 -2.27 7.75 -18.98
C ASN A 180 -1.71 9.19 -18.89
N ASN A 181 -0.37 9.32 -18.90
CA ASN A 181 0.30 10.62 -18.79
C ASN A 181 -0.10 11.43 -17.55
N LEU A 182 -0.35 10.77 -16.40
CA LEU A 182 -0.85 11.41 -15.18
C LEU A 182 -0.10 12.71 -14.85
N PHE A 183 1.23 12.71 -14.93
CA PHE A 183 2.04 13.87 -14.58
C PHE A 183 1.89 15.06 -15.54
N SER A 184 1.26 14.87 -16.71
CA SER A 184 0.95 15.91 -17.70
C SER A 184 -0.53 15.94 -18.10
N ASP A 185 -1.40 15.27 -17.34
CA ASP A 185 -2.84 15.28 -17.55
C ASP A 185 -3.38 16.70 -17.43
N LYS A 186 -4.17 17.13 -18.43
CA LYS A 186 -4.65 18.51 -18.54
C LYS A 186 -5.70 18.83 -17.47
N THR A 187 -6.51 17.86 -17.07
CA THR A 187 -7.54 18.04 -16.05
C THR A 187 -6.90 18.23 -14.68
N LEU A 188 -5.95 17.34 -14.32
CA LEU A 188 -5.20 17.47 -13.06
C LEU A 188 -4.38 18.77 -13.04
N ARG A 189 -3.84 19.19 -14.19
CA ARG A 189 -3.11 20.45 -14.32
C ARG A 189 -4.02 21.64 -14.06
N ALA A 190 -5.18 21.70 -14.71
CA ALA A 190 -6.13 22.81 -14.54
C ALA A 190 -6.62 22.94 -13.08
N VAL A 191 -6.78 21.81 -12.38
CA VAL A 191 -7.08 21.82 -10.94
C VAL A 191 -5.87 22.30 -10.14
N GLY A 192 -4.67 21.76 -10.40
CA GLY A 192 -3.45 22.11 -9.69
C GLY A 192 -3.05 23.57 -9.79
N ASP A 193 -3.23 24.18 -10.97
CA ASP A 193 -2.93 25.59 -11.22
C ASP A 193 -3.70 26.55 -10.28
N LYS A 194 -4.90 26.16 -9.83
CA LYS A 194 -5.69 26.94 -8.86
C LYS A 194 -5.02 27.04 -7.47
N TYR A 195 -4.23 26.04 -7.11
CA TYR A 195 -3.59 25.88 -5.80
C TYR A 195 -2.07 26.04 -5.87
N ASN A 196 -1.50 26.29 -7.06
CA ASN A 196 -0.05 26.26 -7.31
C ASN A 196 0.56 24.88 -6.92
N LYS A 197 -0.14 23.79 -7.26
CA LYS A 197 0.26 22.40 -6.97
C LYS A 197 0.43 21.58 -8.25
N SER A 198 1.29 20.57 -8.19
CA SER A 198 1.52 19.66 -9.32
C SER A 198 0.37 18.63 -9.47
N ASN A 199 0.32 17.98 -10.63
CA ASN A 199 -0.62 16.89 -10.88
C ASN A 199 -0.46 15.76 -9.84
N ALA A 200 0.75 15.48 -9.41
CA ALA A 200 1.04 14.50 -8.37
C ALA A 200 0.39 14.89 -7.03
N GLN A 201 0.55 16.14 -6.61
CA GLN A 201 -0.06 16.65 -5.38
C GLN A 201 -1.59 16.64 -5.47
N VAL A 202 -2.18 17.02 -6.61
CA VAL A 202 -3.63 16.92 -6.83
C VAL A 202 -4.12 15.48 -6.71
N ALA A 203 -3.44 14.52 -7.35
CA ALA A 203 -3.80 13.11 -7.28
C ALA A 203 -3.75 12.58 -5.85
N LEU A 204 -2.70 12.90 -5.08
CA LEU A 204 -2.60 12.51 -3.67
C LEU A 204 -3.69 13.17 -2.82
N ARG A 205 -3.90 14.48 -2.98
CA ARG A 205 -4.90 15.20 -2.20
C ARG A 205 -6.31 14.69 -2.47
N PHE A 206 -6.65 14.41 -3.72
CA PHE A 206 -7.91 13.79 -4.12
C PHE A 206 -8.17 12.46 -3.40
N LEU A 207 -7.17 11.58 -3.34
CA LEU A 207 -7.30 10.30 -2.64
C LEU A 207 -7.41 10.49 -1.13
N ILE A 208 -6.57 11.35 -0.55
CA ILE A 208 -6.55 11.64 0.89
C ILE A 208 -7.88 12.23 1.36
N GLN A 209 -8.47 13.20 0.62
CA GLN A 209 -9.78 13.79 0.97
C GLN A 209 -10.91 12.77 0.93
N ARG A 210 -10.75 11.67 0.17
CA ARG A 210 -11.69 10.54 0.14
C ARG A 210 -11.43 9.51 1.23
N GLY A 211 -10.52 9.79 2.18
CA GLY A 211 -10.14 8.87 3.27
C GLY A 211 -9.30 7.68 2.82
N ILE A 212 -8.64 7.77 1.66
CA ILE A 212 -7.78 6.72 1.11
C ILE A 212 -6.36 6.96 1.58
N ALA A 213 -5.75 6.00 2.27
CA ALA A 213 -4.34 6.07 2.59
C ALA A 213 -3.51 5.83 1.32
N VAL A 214 -2.42 6.59 1.14
CA VAL A 214 -1.61 6.55 -0.08
C VAL A 214 -0.15 6.24 0.23
N ILE A 215 0.51 5.46 -0.63
CA ILE A 215 1.93 5.08 -0.49
C ILE A 215 2.70 5.39 -1.78
N PRO A 216 2.87 6.67 -2.14
CA PRO A 216 3.67 7.04 -3.30
C PRO A 216 5.12 6.55 -3.16
N LYS A 217 5.75 6.24 -4.30
CA LYS A 217 7.15 5.84 -4.39
C LYS A 217 7.94 6.84 -5.23
N THR A 218 9.12 7.20 -4.76
CA THR A 218 10.12 7.93 -5.52
C THR A 218 11.51 7.67 -4.92
N VAL A 219 12.56 7.75 -5.72
CA VAL A 219 13.95 7.67 -5.26
C VAL A 219 14.61 9.06 -5.10
N ARG A 220 13.86 10.14 -5.36
CA ARG A 220 14.33 11.52 -5.30
C ARG A 220 13.77 12.25 -4.10
N LYS A 221 14.63 12.76 -3.23
CA LYS A 221 14.25 13.45 -1.99
C LYS A 221 13.37 14.68 -2.25
N GLU A 222 13.63 15.42 -3.32
CA GLU A 222 12.84 16.59 -3.69
C GLU A 222 11.37 16.21 -3.99
N ARG A 223 11.15 15.05 -4.63
CA ARG A 223 9.80 14.53 -4.85
C ARG A 223 9.16 13.96 -3.59
N MET A 224 9.94 13.46 -2.63
CA MET A 224 9.40 13.09 -1.32
C MET A 224 8.86 14.32 -0.60
N MET A 225 9.60 15.43 -0.64
CA MET A 225 9.17 16.72 -0.08
C MET A 225 7.92 17.26 -0.79
N GLU A 226 7.87 17.19 -2.13
CA GLU A 226 6.68 17.58 -2.92
C GLU A 226 5.45 16.73 -2.55
N ASN A 227 5.61 15.40 -2.48
CA ASN A 227 4.51 14.48 -2.21
C ASN A 227 3.93 14.60 -0.80
N ILE A 228 4.71 15.01 0.20
CA ILE A 228 4.21 15.21 1.57
C ILE A 228 3.56 16.60 1.74
N ASP A 229 3.84 17.54 0.85
CA ASP A 229 3.29 18.91 0.85
C ASP A 229 1.90 18.94 0.20
N VAL A 230 0.95 18.20 0.81
CA VAL A 230 -0.43 18.04 0.31
C VAL A 230 -1.50 18.30 1.38
N PHE A 231 -1.08 18.82 2.54
CA PHE A 231 -1.97 19.07 3.66
C PHE A 231 -2.29 20.58 3.85
N ASP A 232 -1.67 21.45 3.08
CA ASP A 232 -1.80 22.90 3.12
C ASP A 232 -2.91 23.46 2.20
N PHE A 233 -3.56 22.60 1.42
CA PHE A 233 -4.67 22.97 0.52
C PHE A 233 -5.77 21.91 0.54
N GLU A 234 -6.95 22.29 0.06
CA GLU A 234 -8.11 21.42 -0.06
C GLU A 234 -8.79 21.62 -1.40
N LEU A 235 -9.10 20.52 -2.09
CA LEU A 235 -9.86 20.53 -3.33
C LEU A 235 -11.32 20.86 -3.02
N THR A 236 -11.92 21.80 -3.77
CA THR A 236 -13.34 22.09 -3.68
C THR A 236 -14.20 20.91 -4.16
N GLU A 237 -15.50 20.92 -3.88
CA GLU A 237 -16.43 19.90 -4.39
C GLU A 237 -16.39 19.84 -5.93
N ASP A 238 -16.39 20.98 -6.61
CA ASP A 238 -16.28 21.04 -8.07
C ASP A 238 -14.96 20.42 -8.57
N ASP A 239 -13.84 20.65 -7.88
CA ASP A 239 -12.55 20.05 -8.24
C ASP A 239 -12.55 18.53 -8.00
N MET A 240 -13.15 18.08 -6.90
CA MET A 240 -13.33 16.67 -6.62
C MET A 240 -14.18 15.98 -7.69
N ASP A 241 -15.25 16.62 -8.17
CA ASP A 241 -16.11 16.08 -9.22
C ASP A 241 -15.36 15.99 -10.56
N VAL A 242 -14.60 17.03 -10.90
CA VAL A 242 -13.76 17.06 -12.12
C VAL A 242 -12.73 15.92 -12.11
N VAL A 243 -12.06 15.66 -10.98
CA VAL A 243 -11.11 14.53 -10.87
C VAL A 243 -11.86 13.19 -10.81
N THR A 244 -13.04 13.13 -10.18
CA THR A 244 -13.87 11.93 -10.14
C THR A 244 -14.28 11.48 -11.54
N ALA A 245 -14.54 12.40 -12.46
CA ALA A 245 -14.89 12.10 -13.85
C ALA A 245 -13.76 11.44 -14.66
N LEU A 246 -12.53 11.38 -14.14
CA LEU A 246 -11.42 10.68 -14.77
C LEU A 246 -11.46 9.15 -14.58
N ASP A 247 -12.36 8.63 -13.72
CA ASP A 247 -12.46 7.20 -13.44
C ASP A 247 -12.84 6.41 -14.70
N SER A 248 -12.01 5.46 -15.08
CA SER A 248 -12.33 4.51 -16.15
C SER A 248 -13.01 3.24 -15.63
N GLY A 249 -12.91 2.99 -14.32
CA GLY A 249 -13.36 1.74 -13.69
C GLY A 249 -12.53 0.52 -14.06
N GLU A 250 -11.42 0.71 -14.80
CA GLU A 250 -10.57 -0.37 -15.30
C GLU A 250 -9.13 -0.24 -14.75
N SER A 251 -8.53 -1.40 -14.44
CA SER A 251 -7.13 -1.45 -14.03
C SER A 251 -6.21 -1.00 -15.17
N LEU A 252 -5.23 -0.19 -14.85
CA LEU A 252 -4.14 0.16 -15.79
C LEU A 252 -2.99 -0.85 -15.76
N PHE A 253 -3.06 -1.87 -14.90
CA PHE A 253 -2.00 -2.86 -14.70
C PHE A 253 -2.46 -4.25 -15.09
N PHE A 254 -3.34 -4.86 -14.32
CA PHE A 254 -3.86 -6.21 -14.56
C PHE A 254 -5.13 -6.44 -13.71
N SER A 255 -5.95 -7.39 -14.13
CA SER A 255 -7.13 -7.80 -13.36
C SER A 255 -6.89 -9.18 -12.73
N HIS A 256 -7.21 -9.33 -11.44
CA HIS A 256 -7.20 -10.62 -10.75
C HIS A 256 -8.36 -11.54 -11.20
N TYR A 257 -9.32 -11.04 -11.98
CA TYR A 257 -10.34 -11.84 -12.65
C TYR A 257 -9.88 -12.39 -14.01
N ASP A 258 -8.77 -11.85 -14.56
CA ASP A 258 -8.21 -12.36 -15.81
C ASP A 258 -7.54 -13.74 -15.58
N PRO A 259 -7.95 -14.78 -16.32
CA PRO A 259 -7.37 -16.11 -16.16
C PRO A 259 -5.85 -16.16 -16.40
N ALA A 260 -5.33 -15.41 -17.37
CA ALA A 260 -3.90 -15.39 -17.65
C ALA A 260 -3.10 -14.77 -16.49
N THR A 261 -3.63 -13.70 -15.88
CA THR A 261 -3.08 -13.10 -14.67
C THR A 261 -3.08 -14.10 -13.51
N ALA A 262 -4.20 -14.82 -13.31
CA ALA A 262 -4.32 -15.83 -12.26
C ALA A 262 -3.32 -16.99 -12.46
N GLU A 263 -3.18 -17.50 -13.68
CA GLU A 263 -2.19 -18.53 -14.02
C GLU A 263 -0.76 -18.06 -13.76
N TYR A 264 -0.43 -16.85 -14.22
CA TYR A 264 0.90 -16.26 -13.99
C TYR A 264 1.21 -16.10 -12.49
N LEU A 265 0.35 -15.45 -11.72
CA LEU A 265 0.58 -15.22 -10.30
C LEU A 265 0.66 -16.52 -9.51
N THR A 266 -0.19 -17.51 -9.83
CA THR A 266 -0.13 -18.83 -9.15
C THR A 266 1.11 -19.63 -9.53
N SER A 267 1.68 -19.42 -10.72
CA SER A 267 2.96 -20.04 -11.09
C SER A 267 4.13 -19.58 -10.23
N LEU A 268 4.07 -18.37 -9.67
CA LEU A 268 5.08 -17.80 -8.77
C LEU A 268 5.03 -18.39 -7.34
N ALA A 269 4.05 -19.25 -7.06
CA ALA A 269 3.92 -19.98 -5.79
C ALA A 269 4.78 -21.24 -5.69
N ARG A 270 5.43 -21.66 -6.78
CA ARG A 270 6.21 -22.91 -6.89
C ARG A 270 7.67 -22.70 -6.57
#